data_a0e86021fa22d9ca68a88eca5cfb2b04
#
_entry.id   a0e86021fa22d9ca68a88eca5cfb2b04
#
_cell.length_a   1.000
_cell.length_b   1.000
_cell.length_c   1.000
_cell.angle_alpha   90.00
_cell.angle_beta   90.00
_cell.angle_gamma   90.00
#
_symmetry.space_group_name_H-M   'P 1'
#
loop_
_entity.id
_entity.type
_entity.pdbx_description
1 polymer ?
#
loop_
_entity_poly.entity_id
_entity_poly.type
_entity_poly.pdbx_seq_one_letter_code
_entity_poly.pdbx_strand_id
1 'polypeptide(L)'
;PDDHNDGNFLINGLLNPDRTPKPAMWICKYVFQPLEFTLVDNFTISIKNRKFHTGTSSYNFRWELMEDGKIIQKGGMEVPDIEAGEKADVQVPVKEFRKKAGKTYMLNVYAEEKDAQLYAQAGHVNSKEQFILVNDVPAASEKSDKVRITDQGDALLVQAGQSKIIISKADGYITGFTSKGAELISSALKPHFWRAQTDNDRR
;
A
#
# COMPACT_ATOMS: atom_id res chain seq x y z
N PRO A 1 -32.07 9.26 -26.43
CA PRO A 1 -32.41 9.15 -25.00
C PRO A 1 -33.37 7.98 -24.85
N ASP A 2 -33.11 7.09 -23.94
CA ASP A 2 -33.97 5.95 -23.67
C ASP A 2 -35.21 6.45 -22.95
N ASP A 3 -36.39 6.10 -23.45
CA ASP A 3 -37.67 6.46 -22.84
C ASP A 3 -37.90 5.77 -21.50
N HIS A 4 -37.22 4.64 -21.30
CA HIS A 4 -37.21 3.87 -20.06
C HIS A 4 -35.79 3.78 -19.50
N ASN A 5 -35.58 4.18 -18.26
CA ASN A 5 -34.28 4.12 -17.58
C ASN A 5 -34.46 3.90 -16.08
N ASP A 6 -33.44 3.42 -15.44
CA ASP A 6 -33.42 3.14 -13.99
C ASP A 6 -32.88 4.35 -13.19
N GLY A 7 -32.94 5.56 -13.74
CA GLY A 7 -32.46 6.78 -13.11
C GLY A 7 -30.95 6.72 -12.86
N ASN A 8 -30.56 6.74 -11.59
CA ASN A 8 -29.15 6.71 -11.18
C ASN A 8 -28.54 5.29 -11.15
N PHE A 9 -29.32 4.26 -11.47
CA PHE A 9 -28.87 2.87 -11.47
C PHE A 9 -28.21 2.53 -12.82
N LEU A 10 -27.08 3.14 -13.09
CA LEU A 10 -26.32 2.98 -14.34
C LEU A 10 -24.82 2.89 -14.08
N ILE A 11 -24.08 2.41 -15.09
CA ILE A 11 -22.60 2.35 -15.07
C ILE A 11 -22.07 1.52 -13.89
N ASN A 12 -22.72 0.40 -13.58
CA ASN A 12 -22.36 -0.45 -12.44
C ASN A 12 -21.20 -1.42 -12.73
N GLY A 13 -20.73 -1.50 -13.98
CA GLY A 13 -19.61 -2.35 -14.38
C GLY A 13 -18.25 -1.87 -13.84
N LEU A 14 -17.21 -2.64 -14.14
CA LEU A 14 -15.82 -2.38 -13.74
C LEU A 14 -15.16 -1.26 -14.60
N LEU A 15 -15.75 -0.91 -15.71
CA LEU A 15 -15.29 0.13 -16.61
C LEU A 15 -16.28 1.31 -16.66
N ASN A 16 -15.77 2.49 -16.92
CA ASN A 16 -16.56 3.66 -17.29
C ASN A 16 -17.05 3.54 -18.74
N PRO A 17 -18.01 4.36 -19.19
CA PRO A 17 -18.51 4.35 -20.58
C PRO A 17 -17.43 4.58 -21.64
N ASP A 18 -16.40 5.35 -21.33
CA ASP A 18 -15.20 5.60 -22.14
C ASP A 18 -14.17 4.47 -22.08
N ARG A 19 -14.50 3.35 -21.41
CA ARG A 19 -13.67 2.18 -21.16
C ARG A 19 -12.46 2.40 -20.24
N THR A 20 -12.37 3.53 -19.57
CA THR A 20 -11.36 3.70 -18.50
C THR A 20 -11.68 2.81 -17.31
N PRO A 21 -10.66 2.16 -16.70
CA PRO A 21 -10.90 1.27 -15.57
C PRO A 21 -11.29 2.05 -14.31
N LYS A 22 -12.32 1.57 -13.62
CA LYS A 22 -12.65 2.02 -12.27
C LYS A 22 -11.69 1.40 -11.26
N PRO A 23 -11.55 1.96 -10.04
CA PRO A 23 -10.68 1.41 -9.00
C PRO A 23 -10.92 -0.07 -8.71
N ALA A 24 -12.17 -0.53 -8.73
CA ALA A 24 -12.54 -1.93 -8.52
C ALA A 24 -11.92 -2.90 -9.55
N MET A 25 -11.65 -2.42 -10.78
CA MET A 25 -10.98 -3.23 -11.81
C MET A 25 -9.58 -3.67 -11.39
N TRP A 26 -8.84 -2.81 -10.72
CA TRP A 26 -7.49 -3.11 -10.24
C TRP A 26 -7.50 -4.16 -9.12
N ILE A 27 -8.51 -4.10 -8.25
CA ILE A 27 -8.72 -5.13 -7.22
C ILE A 27 -9.07 -6.47 -7.86
N CYS A 28 -9.97 -6.47 -8.87
CA CYS A 28 -10.28 -7.69 -9.62
C CYS A 28 -9.04 -8.28 -10.29
N LYS A 29 -8.21 -7.45 -10.94
CA LYS A 29 -6.95 -7.90 -11.54
C LYS A 29 -6.04 -8.59 -10.50
N TYR A 30 -5.92 -8.03 -9.31
CA TYR A 30 -5.11 -8.62 -8.23
C TYR A 30 -5.71 -9.93 -7.72
N VAL A 31 -7.01 -9.97 -7.43
CA VAL A 31 -7.67 -11.17 -6.89
C VAL A 31 -7.67 -12.33 -7.89
N PHE A 32 -7.85 -12.05 -9.18
CA PHE A 32 -7.92 -13.06 -10.24
C PHE A 32 -6.57 -13.37 -10.90
N GLN A 33 -5.47 -12.86 -10.35
CA GLN A 33 -4.14 -13.15 -10.91
C GLN A 33 -3.87 -14.67 -10.96
N PRO A 34 -3.21 -15.15 -12.04
CA PRO A 34 -3.02 -16.58 -12.26
C PRO A 34 -1.95 -17.22 -11.37
N LEU A 35 -1.09 -16.44 -10.76
CA LEU A 35 -0.09 -16.94 -9.80
C LEU A 35 -0.30 -16.32 -8.43
N GLU A 36 -0.14 -17.15 -7.40
CA GLU A 36 -0.16 -16.74 -6.01
C GLU A 36 1.27 -16.80 -5.45
N PHE A 37 1.68 -15.74 -4.77
CA PHE A 37 3.00 -15.65 -4.13
C PHE A 37 2.83 -15.63 -2.62
N THR A 38 3.63 -16.40 -1.91
CA THR A 38 3.65 -16.42 -0.44
C THR A 38 5.09 -16.35 0.04
N LEU A 39 5.39 -15.47 0.99
CA LEU A 39 6.70 -15.41 1.62
C LEU A 39 6.83 -16.58 2.61
N VAL A 40 7.80 -17.46 2.38
CA VAL A 40 8.11 -18.62 3.25
C VAL A 40 9.07 -18.20 4.36
N ASP A 41 10.16 -17.56 3.97
CA ASP A 41 11.15 -16.96 4.85
C ASP A 41 11.77 -15.73 4.17
N ASN A 42 12.79 -15.12 4.80
CA ASN A 42 13.39 -13.83 4.41
C ASN A 42 13.38 -13.51 2.90
N PHE A 43 13.80 -14.44 2.03
CA PHE A 43 13.86 -14.23 0.58
C PHE A 43 13.47 -15.50 -0.19
N THR A 44 12.86 -16.47 0.45
CA THR A 44 12.25 -17.63 -0.21
C THR A 44 10.76 -17.35 -0.39
N ILE A 45 10.28 -17.44 -1.61
CA ILE A 45 8.87 -17.30 -1.94
C ILE A 45 8.34 -18.62 -2.48
N SER A 46 7.15 -18.99 -2.07
CA SER A 46 6.37 -20.07 -2.67
C SER A 46 5.52 -19.48 -3.77
N ILE A 47 5.64 -20.02 -4.97
CA ILE A 47 4.86 -19.62 -6.15
C ILE A 47 3.90 -20.75 -6.48
N LYS A 48 2.60 -20.49 -6.38
CA LYS A 48 1.56 -21.44 -6.77
C LYS A 48 0.96 -21.05 -8.11
N ASN A 49 0.98 -21.98 -9.06
CA ASN A 49 0.30 -21.83 -10.34
C ASN A 49 -1.19 -22.16 -10.18
N ARG A 50 -2.06 -21.16 -10.31
CA ARG A 50 -3.52 -21.29 -10.20
C ARG A 50 -4.20 -21.55 -11.56
N LYS A 51 -3.44 -21.67 -12.63
CA LYS A 51 -3.98 -22.03 -13.95
C LYS A 51 -4.38 -23.51 -13.95
N PHE A 52 -5.22 -23.88 -14.94
CA PHE A 52 -5.77 -25.24 -15.04
C PHE A 52 -5.05 -26.12 -16.05
N HIS A 53 -4.36 -25.54 -17.05
CA HIS A 53 -3.90 -26.30 -18.20
C HIS A 53 -2.47 -25.97 -18.65
N THR A 54 -1.86 -24.90 -18.13
CA THR A 54 -0.54 -24.44 -18.61
C THR A 54 0.41 -24.18 -17.46
N GLY A 55 1.68 -24.48 -17.68
CA GLY A 55 2.77 -24.15 -16.77
C GLY A 55 3.09 -22.65 -16.72
N THR A 56 4.20 -22.32 -16.11
CA THR A 56 4.65 -20.94 -15.89
C THR A 56 5.74 -20.49 -16.88
N SER A 57 6.16 -21.35 -17.82
CA SER A 57 7.25 -21.09 -18.77
C SER A 57 7.06 -19.87 -19.67
N SER A 58 5.79 -19.41 -19.82
CA SER A 58 5.44 -18.19 -20.56
C SER A 58 5.73 -16.89 -19.81
N TYR A 59 6.16 -16.94 -18.56
CA TYR A 59 6.44 -15.76 -17.75
C TYR A 59 7.93 -15.55 -17.54
N ASN A 60 8.33 -14.27 -17.51
CA ASN A 60 9.55 -13.81 -16.89
C ASN A 60 9.24 -13.36 -15.46
N PHE A 61 10.14 -13.68 -14.54
CA PHE A 61 10.00 -13.29 -13.16
C PHE A 61 11.05 -12.25 -12.79
N ARG A 62 10.63 -11.21 -12.13
CA ARG A 62 11.52 -10.19 -11.55
C ARG A 62 11.13 -9.81 -10.15
N TRP A 63 12.06 -9.17 -9.47
CA TRP A 63 11.88 -8.71 -8.10
C TRP A 63 12.50 -7.33 -7.87
N GLU A 64 12.04 -6.65 -6.83
CA GLU A 64 12.55 -5.37 -6.35
C GLU A 64 12.58 -5.37 -4.83
N LEU A 65 13.73 -5.05 -4.25
CA LEU A 65 13.88 -4.79 -2.82
C LEU A 65 13.82 -3.29 -2.59
N MET A 66 12.98 -2.86 -1.69
CA MET A 66 12.74 -1.45 -1.40
C MET A 66 13.10 -1.11 0.06
N GLU A 67 13.65 0.09 0.27
CA GLU A 67 13.85 0.74 1.57
C GLU A 67 13.01 2.03 1.57
N ASP A 68 12.03 2.16 2.46
CA ASP A 68 11.12 3.32 2.55
C ASP A 68 10.53 3.75 1.19
N GLY A 69 10.09 2.79 0.39
CA GLY A 69 9.50 3.05 -0.92
C GLY A 69 10.50 3.31 -2.05
N LYS A 70 11.82 3.27 -1.79
CA LYS A 70 12.86 3.41 -2.82
C LYS A 70 13.49 2.07 -3.15
N ILE A 71 13.61 1.75 -4.44
CA ILE A 71 14.27 0.53 -4.89
C ILE A 71 15.76 0.62 -4.57
N ILE A 72 16.28 -0.33 -3.79
CA ILE A 72 17.70 -0.47 -3.44
C ILE A 72 18.39 -1.62 -4.18
N GLN A 73 17.63 -2.65 -4.56
CA GLN A 73 18.10 -3.74 -5.42
C GLN A 73 16.94 -4.20 -6.31
N LYS A 74 17.27 -4.72 -7.49
CA LYS A 74 16.30 -5.33 -8.41
C LYS A 74 16.99 -6.33 -9.33
N GLY A 75 16.23 -7.25 -9.88
CA GLY A 75 16.75 -8.21 -10.85
C GLY A 75 15.69 -9.17 -11.36
N GLY A 76 16.09 -10.03 -12.29
CA GLY A 76 15.35 -11.23 -12.65
C GLY A 76 15.57 -12.34 -11.62
N MET A 77 14.70 -13.33 -11.63
CA MET A 77 14.90 -14.58 -10.90
C MET A 77 14.50 -15.77 -11.76
N GLU A 78 15.29 -16.84 -11.63
CA GLU A 78 15.00 -18.10 -12.30
C GLU A 78 13.92 -18.85 -11.53
N VAL A 79 12.85 -19.20 -12.25
CA VAL A 79 11.73 -19.97 -11.70
C VAL A 79 11.57 -21.21 -12.58
N PRO A 80 11.52 -22.42 -12.02
CA PRO A 80 11.24 -23.62 -12.80
C PRO A 80 9.85 -23.51 -13.45
N ASP A 81 9.61 -24.29 -14.50
CA ASP A 81 8.25 -24.41 -15.02
C ASP A 81 7.38 -25.12 -13.97
N ILE A 82 6.40 -24.42 -13.43
CA ILE A 82 5.49 -24.93 -12.43
C ILE A 82 4.21 -25.35 -13.13
N GLU A 83 3.92 -26.64 -13.10
CA GLU A 83 2.74 -27.21 -13.73
C GLU A 83 1.43 -26.64 -13.17
N ALA A 84 0.35 -26.78 -13.91
CA ALA A 84 -0.98 -26.32 -13.52
C ALA A 84 -1.41 -26.91 -12.17
N GLY A 85 -1.78 -26.05 -11.20
CA GLY A 85 -2.19 -26.43 -9.85
C GLY A 85 -1.03 -26.69 -8.87
N GLU A 86 0.19 -26.82 -9.34
CA GLU A 86 1.39 -27.10 -8.53
C GLU A 86 2.01 -25.82 -7.95
N LYS A 87 2.97 -26.02 -7.04
CA LYS A 87 3.75 -24.94 -6.43
C LYS A 87 5.23 -25.29 -6.36
N ALA A 88 6.06 -24.27 -6.33
CA ALA A 88 7.51 -24.41 -6.08
C ALA A 88 8.00 -23.28 -5.18
N ASP A 89 8.98 -23.58 -4.34
CA ASP A 89 9.66 -22.59 -3.52
C ASP A 89 10.90 -22.10 -4.28
N VAL A 90 11.08 -20.81 -4.36
CA VAL A 90 12.12 -20.15 -5.15
C VAL A 90 12.85 -19.13 -4.28
N GLN A 91 14.18 -19.20 -4.30
CA GLN A 91 15.03 -18.22 -3.63
C GLN A 91 15.14 -16.96 -4.49
N VAL A 92 14.75 -15.82 -3.96
CA VAL A 92 14.98 -14.51 -4.60
C VAL A 92 16.45 -14.13 -4.44
N PRO A 93 17.19 -13.83 -5.54
CA PRO A 93 18.64 -13.62 -5.48
C PRO A 93 19.00 -12.22 -4.96
N VAL A 94 18.52 -11.87 -3.77
CA VAL A 94 18.86 -10.64 -3.06
C VAL A 94 20.30 -10.74 -2.57
N LYS A 95 21.11 -9.73 -2.91
CA LYS A 95 22.48 -9.61 -2.40
C LYS A 95 22.44 -9.14 -0.93
N GLU A 96 23.42 -9.58 -0.16
CA GLU A 96 23.56 -9.14 1.21
C GLU A 96 23.51 -7.61 1.34
N PHE A 97 22.77 -7.12 2.31
CA PHE A 97 22.64 -5.70 2.62
C PHE A 97 22.43 -5.51 4.13
N ARG A 98 22.84 -4.35 4.62
CA ARG A 98 22.67 -4.01 6.04
C ARG A 98 21.36 -3.27 6.25
N LYS A 99 20.45 -3.85 7.02
CA LYS A 99 19.24 -3.19 7.49
C LYS A 99 19.59 -2.01 8.40
N LYS A 100 18.92 -0.88 8.22
CA LYS A 100 19.10 0.34 9.03
C LYS A 100 17.96 0.48 10.02
N ALA A 101 18.28 1.07 11.18
CA ALA A 101 17.30 1.35 12.21
C ALA A 101 16.13 2.22 11.70
N GLY A 102 14.91 1.88 12.08
CA GLY A 102 13.71 2.65 11.78
C GLY A 102 13.30 2.68 10.30
N LYS A 103 13.89 1.81 9.45
CA LYS A 103 13.53 1.72 8.03
C LYS A 103 12.56 0.58 7.78
N THR A 104 11.68 0.78 6.80
CA THR A 104 10.77 -0.26 6.31
C THR A 104 11.36 -0.88 5.05
N TYR A 105 11.41 -2.22 5.02
CA TYR A 105 11.87 -2.97 3.86
C TYR A 105 10.71 -3.75 3.26
N MET A 106 10.60 -3.72 1.93
CA MET A 106 9.59 -4.43 1.18
C MET A 106 10.21 -5.18 0.01
N LEU A 107 9.74 -6.40 -0.23
CA LEU A 107 10.09 -7.21 -1.39
C LEU A 107 8.88 -7.26 -2.32
N ASN A 108 9.02 -6.71 -3.52
CA ASN A 108 8.06 -6.85 -4.58
C ASN A 108 8.49 -7.98 -5.52
N VAL A 109 7.53 -8.81 -5.95
CA VAL A 109 7.74 -9.85 -6.94
C VAL A 109 6.71 -9.72 -8.05
N TYR A 110 7.13 -10.05 -9.28
CA TYR A 110 6.31 -9.87 -10.47
C TYR A 110 6.47 -11.06 -11.41
N ALA A 111 5.37 -11.48 -12.04
CA ALA A 111 5.37 -12.34 -13.20
C ALA A 111 4.86 -11.55 -14.40
N GLU A 112 5.65 -11.49 -15.46
CA GLU A 112 5.41 -10.71 -16.67
C GLU A 112 5.32 -11.60 -17.88
N GLU A 113 4.42 -11.29 -18.83
CA GLU A 113 4.36 -12.00 -20.10
C GLU A 113 5.71 -11.93 -20.81
N LYS A 114 6.26 -13.10 -21.17
CA LYS A 114 7.53 -13.21 -21.89
C LYS A 114 7.40 -12.69 -23.31
N ASP A 115 6.33 -13.06 -23.97
CA ASP A 115 6.03 -12.70 -25.34
C ASP A 115 4.70 -11.93 -25.42
N ALA A 116 4.53 -11.16 -26.49
CA ALA A 116 3.28 -10.47 -26.75
C ALA A 116 2.14 -11.47 -27.01
N GLN A 117 1.01 -11.24 -26.37
CA GLN A 117 -0.23 -12.00 -26.50
C GLN A 117 -1.30 -11.15 -27.21
N LEU A 118 -2.40 -11.76 -27.64
CA LEU A 118 -3.53 -11.03 -28.22
C LEU A 118 -4.11 -9.97 -27.27
N TYR A 119 -4.01 -10.18 -25.97
CA TYR A 119 -4.58 -9.34 -24.94
C TYR A 119 -3.56 -8.48 -24.18
N ALA A 120 -2.26 -8.70 -24.36
CA ALA A 120 -1.21 -8.01 -23.61
C ALA A 120 0.11 -7.94 -24.39
N GLN A 121 0.85 -6.87 -24.21
CA GLN A 121 2.21 -6.72 -24.74
C GLN A 121 3.19 -7.57 -23.90
N ALA A 122 4.35 -7.92 -24.47
CA ALA A 122 5.48 -8.47 -23.73
C ALA A 122 5.84 -7.54 -22.56
N GLY A 123 6.17 -8.11 -21.39
CA GLY A 123 6.43 -7.36 -20.16
C GLY A 123 5.16 -6.94 -19.39
N HIS A 124 3.97 -7.32 -19.87
CA HIS A 124 2.74 -7.08 -19.11
C HIS A 124 2.73 -7.85 -17.78
N VAL A 125 2.58 -7.14 -16.67
CA VAL A 125 2.51 -7.74 -15.33
C VAL A 125 1.18 -8.47 -15.15
N ASN A 126 1.24 -9.78 -15.13
CA ASN A 126 0.09 -10.66 -14.91
C ASN A 126 -0.19 -10.91 -13.43
N SER A 127 0.86 -11.15 -12.67
CA SER A 127 0.77 -11.38 -11.23
C SER A 127 1.84 -10.61 -10.49
N LYS A 128 1.51 -10.13 -9.31
CA LYS A 128 2.44 -9.40 -8.44
C LYS A 128 2.08 -9.57 -6.98
N GLU A 129 3.10 -9.45 -6.11
CA GLU A 129 2.90 -9.39 -4.66
C GLU A 129 3.93 -8.47 -4.03
N GLN A 130 3.59 -7.94 -2.87
CA GLN A 130 4.47 -7.15 -2.04
C GLN A 130 4.52 -7.72 -0.62
N PHE A 131 5.72 -8.02 -0.15
CA PHE A 131 5.96 -8.51 1.20
C PHE A 131 6.67 -7.46 2.04
N ILE A 132 6.14 -7.21 3.23
CA ILE A 132 6.83 -6.40 4.23
C ILE A 132 7.82 -7.31 4.96
N LEU A 133 9.10 -6.98 4.85
CA LEU A 133 10.16 -7.74 5.51
C LEU A 133 10.34 -7.26 6.95
N VAL A 134 10.47 -8.21 7.87
CA VAL A 134 10.75 -7.89 9.28
C VAL A 134 12.08 -7.14 9.38
N ASN A 135 12.08 -5.99 10.04
CA ASN A 135 13.28 -5.25 10.39
C ASN A 135 13.51 -5.30 11.89
N ASP A 136 14.41 -6.16 12.33
CA ASP A 136 14.75 -6.36 13.74
C ASP A 136 15.69 -5.27 14.30
N VAL A 137 16.10 -4.33 13.46
CA VAL A 137 16.94 -3.22 13.91
C VAL A 137 16.05 -2.16 14.55
N PRO A 138 16.11 -1.99 15.88
CA PRO A 138 15.24 -1.05 16.56
C PRO A 138 15.49 0.38 16.05
N ALA A 139 14.42 1.15 15.94
CA ALA A 139 14.56 2.58 15.69
C ALA A 139 15.41 3.21 16.79
N ALA A 140 16.29 4.13 16.40
CA ALA A 140 17.00 4.91 17.40
C ALA A 140 15.97 5.64 18.27
N SER A 141 16.07 5.49 19.57
CA SER A 141 15.28 6.29 20.51
C SER A 141 15.67 7.75 20.30
N GLU A 142 14.78 8.54 19.67
CA GLU A 142 14.98 9.97 19.66
C GLU A 142 14.91 10.48 21.10
N LYS A 143 15.89 11.30 21.48
CA LYS A 143 15.81 12.00 22.77
C LYS A 143 14.62 12.95 22.69
N SER A 144 13.54 12.60 23.38
CA SER A 144 12.40 13.48 23.48
C SER A 144 12.69 14.58 24.50
N ASP A 145 12.31 15.81 24.18
CA ASP A 145 12.27 16.88 25.16
C ASP A 145 11.30 16.53 26.30
N LYS A 146 11.61 17.00 27.51
CA LYS A 146 10.69 16.83 28.64
C LYS A 146 9.37 17.53 28.35
N VAL A 147 8.29 16.78 28.40
CA VAL A 147 6.94 17.32 28.25
C VAL A 147 6.50 17.96 29.57
N ARG A 148 6.09 19.22 29.51
CA ARG A 148 5.45 19.92 30.64
C ARG A 148 3.99 20.19 30.29
N ILE A 149 3.12 19.82 31.20
CA ILE A 149 1.67 20.10 31.07
C ILE A 149 1.31 21.10 32.17
N THR A 150 0.65 22.20 31.78
CA THR A 150 0.17 23.25 32.68
C THR A 150 -1.32 23.40 32.50
N ASP A 151 -2.04 23.37 33.62
CA ASP A 151 -3.47 23.65 33.64
C ASP A 151 -3.69 25.16 33.60
N GLN A 152 -4.46 25.64 32.62
CA GLN A 152 -4.83 27.05 32.45
C GLN A 152 -6.33 27.32 32.67
N GLY A 153 -7.00 26.49 33.49
CA GLY A 153 -8.43 26.59 33.71
C GLY A 153 -9.24 25.91 32.62
N ASP A 154 -9.60 26.61 31.57
CA ASP A 154 -10.41 26.06 30.46
C ASP A 154 -9.59 25.25 29.43
N ALA A 155 -8.26 25.29 29.53
CA ALA A 155 -7.35 24.63 28.59
C ALA A 155 -6.16 23.97 29.29
N LEU A 156 -5.56 23.00 28.62
CA LEU A 156 -4.27 22.43 28.97
C LEU A 156 -3.22 22.96 27.99
N LEU A 157 -2.15 23.56 28.54
CA LEU A 157 -0.96 23.88 27.76
C LEU A 157 0.05 22.77 27.87
N VAL A 158 0.39 22.14 26.73
CA VAL A 158 1.42 21.12 26.61
C VAL A 158 2.64 21.73 25.92
N GLN A 159 3.80 21.65 26.56
CA GLN A 159 5.06 22.21 26.03
C GLN A 159 6.12 21.12 25.95
N ALA A 160 6.82 21.07 24.82
CA ALA A 160 8.00 20.21 24.63
C ALA A 160 9.00 20.92 23.71
N GLY A 161 10.21 21.21 24.23
CA GLY A 161 11.21 21.98 23.50
C GLY A 161 10.67 23.33 23.04
N GLN A 162 10.67 23.56 21.72
CA GLN A 162 10.16 24.79 21.11
C GLN A 162 8.70 24.69 20.64
N SER A 163 8.02 23.60 20.99
CA SER A 163 6.63 23.36 20.57
C SER A 163 5.68 23.57 21.74
N LYS A 164 4.50 24.14 21.44
CA LYS A 164 3.39 24.37 22.38
C LYS A 164 2.08 23.95 21.75
N ILE A 165 1.27 23.20 22.48
CA ILE A 165 -0.06 22.76 22.06
C ILE A 165 -1.04 23.22 23.13
N ILE A 166 -2.18 23.79 22.72
CA ILE A 166 -3.29 24.18 23.59
C ILE A 166 -4.45 23.22 23.32
N ILE A 167 -4.95 22.57 24.37
CA ILE A 167 -6.05 21.62 24.30
C ILE A 167 -7.21 22.20 25.12
N SER A 168 -8.35 22.43 24.50
CA SER A 168 -9.58 22.82 25.16
C SER A 168 -10.09 21.69 26.06
N LYS A 169 -10.44 21.98 27.30
CA LYS A 169 -11.01 21.00 28.22
C LYS A 169 -12.50 20.76 27.97
N ALA A 170 -13.17 21.70 27.31
CA ALA A 170 -14.61 21.60 27.07
C ALA A 170 -14.94 20.51 26.05
N ASP A 171 -14.10 20.36 25.00
CA ASP A 171 -14.35 19.48 23.87
C ASP A 171 -13.16 18.57 23.48
N GLY A 172 -12.02 18.79 24.13
CA GLY A 172 -10.80 18.01 23.87
C GLY A 172 -10.07 18.39 22.56
N TYR A 173 -10.46 19.46 21.89
CA TYR A 173 -9.85 19.87 20.63
C TYR A 173 -8.52 20.59 20.84
N ILE A 174 -7.59 20.41 19.90
CA ILE A 174 -6.38 21.20 19.82
C ILE A 174 -6.75 22.56 19.23
N THR A 175 -6.69 23.63 20.04
CA THR A 175 -7.08 24.96 19.65
C THR A 175 -5.91 25.86 19.27
N GLY A 176 -4.68 25.47 19.63
CA GLY A 176 -3.45 26.15 19.22
C GLY A 176 -2.30 25.18 19.10
N PHE A 177 -1.45 25.39 18.10
CA PHE A 177 -0.21 24.64 17.91
C PHE A 177 0.87 25.55 17.34
N THR A 178 1.87 25.84 18.15
CA THR A 178 3.03 26.63 17.74
C THR A 178 4.29 25.79 17.80
N SER A 179 5.21 25.99 16.88
CA SER A 179 6.55 25.40 16.91
C SER A 179 7.57 26.39 16.37
N LYS A 180 8.69 26.52 17.05
CA LYS A 180 9.76 27.45 16.69
C LYS A 180 9.25 28.89 16.46
N GLY A 181 8.25 29.31 17.22
CA GLY A 181 7.63 30.63 17.11
C GLY A 181 6.62 30.80 15.98
N ALA A 182 6.41 29.80 15.14
CA ALA A 182 5.40 29.82 14.08
C ALA A 182 4.10 29.14 14.54
N GLU A 183 2.94 29.77 14.26
CA GLU A 183 1.64 29.14 14.40
C GLU A 183 1.43 28.12 13.27
N LEU A 184 1.09 26.89 13.63
CA LEU A 184 0.95 25.79 12.67
C LEU A 184 -0.51 25.49 12.29
N ILE A 185 -1.47 26.00 13.04
CA ILE A 185 -2.90 25.83 12.77
C ILE A 185 -3.60 27.18 12.92
N SER A 186 -4.51 27.49 12.00
CA SER A 186 -5.29 28.74 12.00
C SER A 186 -6.64 28.60 12.71
N SER A 187 -7.06 27.37 13.03
CA SER A 187 -8.31 27.06 13.72
C SER A 187 -8.20 25.74 14.45
N ALA A 188 -9.15 25.47 15.37
CA ALA A 188 -9.16 24.24 16.15
C ALA A 188 -9.21 22.99 15.25
N LEU A 189 -8.37 22.00 15.57
CA LEU A 189 -8.41 20.68 14.91
C LEU A 189 -9.60 19.90 15.45
N LYS A 190 -10.63 19.74 14.61
CA LYS A 190 -11.85 19.00 14.92
C LYS A 190 -11.90 17.71 14.14
N PRO A 191 -12.34 16.59 14.74
CA PRO A 191 -12.65 15.38 13.98
C PRO A 191 -13.70 15.69 12.91
N HIS A 192 -13.50 15.21 11.71
CA HIS A 192 -14.40 15.44 10.60
C HIS A 192 -14.79 14.10 9.96
N PHE A 193 -16.04 13.67 10.21
CA PHE A 193 -16.58 12.38 9.72
C PHE A 193 -17.57 12.62 8.59
N TRP A 194 -17.12 13.29 7.55
CA TRP A 194 -17.96 13.58 6.38
C TRP A 194 -17.38 12.91 5.12
N ARG A 195 -18.26 12.45 4.25
CA ARG A 195 -17.97 12.06 2.88
C ARG A 195 -19.03 12.63 1.95
N ALA A 196 -18.72 12.72 0.65
CA ALA A 196 -19.73 13.03 -0.33
C ALA A 196 -20.85 11.97 -0.27
N GLN A 197 -22.09 12.43 -0.22
CA GLN A 197 -23.25 11.53 -0.19
C GLN A 197 -23.38 10.78 -1.50
N THR A 198 -23.65 9.48 -1.40
CA THR A 198 -24.15 8.68 -2.52
C THR A 198 -25.67 8.76 -2.57
N ASP A 199 -26.29 8.29 -3.65
CA ASP A 199 -27.75 8.27 -3.75
C ASP A 199 -28.42 7.45 -2.64
N ASN A 200 -27.74 6.43 -2.13
CA ASN A 200 -28.24 5.63 -1.01
C ASN A 200 -28.26 6.38 0.33
N ASP A 201 -27.52 7.46 0.48
CA ASP A 201 -27.45 8.28 1.69
C ASP A 201 -28.55 9.37 1.74
N ARG A 202 -29.30 9.54 0.64
CA ARG A 202 -30.32 10.60 0.50
C ARG A 202 -31.73 10.20 0.91
N ARG A 203 -31.86 9.16 1.72
CA ARG A 203 -33.16 8.69 2.20
C ARG A 203 -33.59 9.43 3.47
#